data_0a0dccc3e6d8b35c8b1c23ff941f24fb
#
_entry.id   0a0dccc3e6d8b35c8b1c23ff941f24fb
#
_cell.length_a   1.000
_cell.length_b   1.000
_cell.length_c   1.000
_cell.angle_alpha   90.00
_cell.angle_beta   90.00
_cell.angle_gamma   90.00
#
_symmetry.space_group_name_H-M   'P 1'
#
loop_
_entity.id
_entity.type
_entity.pdbx_description
1 polymer ?
#
loop_
_entity_poly.entity_id
_entity_poly.type
_entity_poly.pdbx_seq_one_letter_code
_entity_poly.pdbx_strand_id
1 'polypeptide(L)'
;MTRCEFFTENDRINGFSISGHSDFDEPGKDIVCAAISAVVTMAEATINDVCGAKDKVRVKDGENNRITLTLPASCDEEDSVQAVLTGMMLTLCSLRDDYPDNIEVLEV
;
A
#
# COMPACT_ATOMS: atom_id res chain seq x y z
N MET A 1 -13.66 4.22 5.70
CA MET A 1 -12.22 4.38 6.05
C MET A 1 -11.36 3.39 5.27
N THR A 2 -10.28 3.85 4.71
CA THR A 2 -9.30 2.97 4.07
C THR A 2 -8.32 2.47 5.13
N ARG A 3 -8.08 1.17 5.12
CA ARG A 3 -7.16 0.52 6.04
C ARG A 3 -5.92 0.05 5.30
N CYS A 4 -4.77 0.56 5.71
CA CYS A 4 -3.47 0.21 5.14
C CYS A 4 -2.69 -0.62 6.15
N GLU A 5 -2.43 -1.88 5.81
CA GLU A 5 -1.69 -2.80 6.67
C GLU A 5 -0.36 -3.14 6.01
N PHE A 6 0.72 -3.02 6.78
CA PHE A 6 2.07 -3.40 6.34
C PHE A 6 2.51 -4.61 7.16
N PHE A 7 2.82 -5.69 6.47
CA PHE A 7 3.23 -6.95 7.12
C PHE A 7 4.73 -6.93 7.35
N THR A 8 5.15 -6.93 8.61
CA THR A 8 6.56 -6.82 8.98
C THR A 8 7.01 -8.03 9.80
N GLU A 9 8.25 -8.46 9.57
CA GLU A 9 8.89 -9.53 10.30
C GLU A 9 10.41 -9.34 10.23
N ASN A 10 11.08 -9.34 11.39
CA ASN A 10 12.54 -9.17 11.47
C ASN A 10 13.03 -7.92 10.73
N ASP A 11 12.35 -6.80 10.95
CA ASP A 11 12.66 -5.49 10.33
C ASP A 11 12.50 -5.46 8.80
N ARG A 12 11.83 -6.47 8.24
CA ARG A 12 11.53 -6.54 6.82
C ARG A 12 10.04 -6.33 6.59
N ILE A 13 9.70 -5.48 5.62
CA ILE A 13 8.32 -5.36 5.15
C ILE A 13 8.09 -6.45 4.10
N ASN A 14 7.24 -7.41 4.42
CA ASN A 14 6.94 -8.56 3.57
C ASN A 14 5.85 -8.29 2.53
N GLY A 15 5.12 -7.21 2.71
CA GLY A 15 4.03 -6.86 1.83
C GLY A 15 3.07 -5.88 2.49
N PHE A 16 1.96 -5.63 1.80
CA PHE A 16 0.92 -4.75 2.32
C PHE A 16 -0.46 -5.20 1.87
N SER A 17 -1.46 -4.70 2.55
CA SER A 17 -2.86 -4.88 2.19
C SER A 17 -3.59 -3.55 2.36
N ILE A 18 -4.27 -3.11 1.32
CA ILE A 18 -5.07 -1.87 1.32
C ILE A 18 -6.51 -2.26 1.09
N SER A 19 -7.40 -1.89 2.01
CA SER A 19 -8.81 -2.27 1.95
C SER A 19 -9.73 -1.13 2.37
N GLY A 20 -10.99 -1.22 1.94
CA GLY A 20 -12.01 -0.24 2.26
C GLY A 20 -12.00 0.97 1.33
N HIS A 21 -12.81 1.95 1.67
CA HIS A 21 -12.91 3.23 0.98
C HIS A 21 -12.66 4.35 1.98
N SER A 22 -12.01 5.42 1.54
CA SER A 22 -11.68 6.54 2.44
C SER A 22 -12.91 7.28 2.95
N ASP A 23 -13.99 7.28 2.17
CA ASP A 23 -15.26 7.96 2.50
C ASP A 23 -15.09 9.47 2.73
N PHE A 24 -14.11 10.06 2.07
CA PHE A 24 -13.89 11.51 2.10
C PHE A 24 -14.94 12.23 1.23
N ASP A 25 -15.26 11.65 0.08
CA ASP A 25 -16.24 12.19 -0.87
C ASP A 25 -16.85 11.03 -1.67
N GLU A 26 -17.74 11.36 -2.60
CA GLU A 26 -18.35 10.39 -3.51
C GLU A 26 -17.30 9.68 -4.39
N PRO A 27 -17.56 8.44 -4.82
CA PRO A 27 -16.69 7.76 -5.78
C PRO A 27 -16.42 8.64 -7.01
N GLY A 28 -15.16 8.74 -7.40
CA GLY A 28 -14.72 9.57 -8.52
C GLY A 28 -14.39 11.00 -8.15
N LYS A 29 -14.75 11.45 -6.94
CA LYS A 29 -14.42 12.79 -6.41
C LYS A 29 -13.59 12.73 -5.15
N ASP A 30 -13.29 11.54 -4.66
CA ASP A 30 -12.55 11.33 -3.42
C ASP A 30 -11.05 11.49 -3.65
N ILE A 31 -10.52 12.66 -3.25
CA ILE A 31 -9.10 12.96 -3.41
C ILE A 31 -8.21 12.09 -2.52
N VAL A 32 -8.73 11.61 -1.40
CA VAL A 32 -7.97 10.73 -0.50
C VAL A 32 -7.81 9.36 -1.14
N CYS A 33 -8.88 8.80 -1.71
CA CYS A 33 -8.82 7.56 -2.49
C CYS A 33 -7.85 7.68 -3.67
N ALA A 34 -7.90 8.80 -4.39
CA ALA A 34 -7.00 9.04 -5.52
C ALA A 34 -5.54 9.10 -5.08
N ALA A 35 -5.26 9.76 -3.97
CA ALA A 35 -3.91 9.83 -3.42
C ALA A 35 -3.39 8.45 -3.00
N ILE A 36 -4.21 7.66 -2.30
CA ILE A 36 -3.85 6.30 -1.90
C ILE A 36 -3.58 5.44 -3.13
N SER A 37 -4.46 5.51 -4.13
CA SER A 37 -4.31 4.73 -5.37
C SER A 37 -3.02 5.07 -6.12
N ALA A 38 -2.65 6.34 -6.18
CA ALA A 38 -1.40 6.77 -6.82
C ALA A 38 -0.18 6.19 -6.10
N VAL A 39 -0.16 6.23 -4.78
CA VAL A 39 0.93 5.68 -3.96
C VAL A 39 1.04 4.17 -4.15
N VAL A 40 -0.08 3.46 -4.11
CA VAL A 40 -0.12 1.99 -4.31
C VAL A 40 0.36 1.63 -5.70
N THR A 41 -0.12 2.33 -6.72
CA THR A 41 0.27 2.08 -8.12
C THR A 41 1.77 2.31 -8.32
N MET A 42 2.31 3.37 -7.76
CA MET A 42 3.75 3.66 -7.83
C MET A 42 4.57 2.56 -7.17
N ALA A 43 4.19 2.12 -5.98
CA ALA A 43 4.89 1.07 -5.26
C ALA A 43 4.85 -0.26 -6.05
N GLU A 44 3.68 -0.65 -6.53
CA GLU A 44 3.52 -1.88 -7.31
C GLU A 44 4.36 -1.84 -8.60
N ALA A 45 4.28 -0.76 -9.35
CA ALA A 45 5.04 -0.60 -10.59
C ALA A 45 6.55 -0.65 -10.34
N THR A 46 7.02 0.01 -9.30
CA THR A 46 8.46 0.03 -8.97
C THR A 46 8.94 -1.35 -8.53
N ILE A 47 8.20 -2.01 -7.64
CA ILE A 47 8.56 -3.34 -7.13
C ILE A 47 8.56 -4.38 -8.26
N ASN A 48 7.52 -4.38 -9.10
CA ASN A 48 7.39 -5.35 -10.20
C ASN A 48 8.26 -5.02 -11.39
N ASP A 49 8.13 -3.82 -11.93
CA ASP A 49 8.68 -3.50 -13.25
C ASP A 49 10.11 -2.99 -13.17
N VAL A 50 10.46 -2.24 -12.14
CA VAL A 50 11.80 -1.67 -11.97
C VAL A 50 12.70 -2.66 -11.22
N CYS A 51 12.23 -3.19 -10.10
CA CYS A 51 13.04 -4.09 -9.26
C CYS A 51 12.92 -5.57 -9.65
N GLY A 52 11.86 -5.96 -10.35
CA GLY A 52 11.66 -7.35 -10.76
C GLY A 52 11.57 -8.32 -9.59
N ALA A 53 10.88 -7.93 -8.51
CA ALA A 53 10.88 -8.64 -7.24
C ALA A 53 10.09 -9.95 -7.24
N LYS A 54 9.35 -10.26 -8.30
CA LYS A 54 8.50 -11.46 -8.41
C LYS A 54 7.46 -11.54 -7.28
N ASP A 55 6.93 -10.40 -6.89
CA ASP A 55 5.87 -10.31 -5.91
C ASP A 55 4.54 -10.84 -6.45
N LYS A 56 3.64 -11.17 -5.54
CA LYS A 56 2.27 -11.59 -5.88
C LYS A 56 1.32 -10.47 -5.52
N VAL A 57 0.47 -10.10 -6.48
CA VAL A 57 -0.58 -9.10 -6.27
C VAL A 57 -1.93 -9.76 -6.44
N ARG A 58 -2.82 -9.54 -5.48
CA ARG A 58 -4.20 -10.01 -5.52
C ARG A 58 -5.12 -8.81 -5.36
N VAL A 59 -6.12 -8.71 -6.22
CA VAL A 59 -7.10 -7.63 -6.20
C VAL A 59 -8.48 -8.23 -6.04
N LYS A 60 -9.25 -7.69 -5.09
CA LYS A 60 -10.65 -8.01 -4.89
C LYS A 60 -11.45 -6.72 -4.98
N ASP A 61 -12.38 -6.66 -5.93
CA ASP A 61 -13.25 -5.51 -6.13
C ASP A 61 -14.58 -5.68 -5.40
N GLY A 62 -15.35 -4.60 -5.30
CA GLY A 62 -16.68 -4.61 -4.70
C GLY A 62 -16.72 -4.07 -3.29
N GLU A 63 -17.72 -4.51 -2.50
CA GLU A 63 -17.94 -4.01 -1.14
C GLU A 63 -16.76 -4.27 -0.21
N ASN A 64 -16.12 -5.43 -0.34
CA ASN A 64 -14.98 -5.81 0.46
C ASN A 64 -13.69 -5.72 -0.37
N ASN A 65 -13.52 -4.57 -1.02
CA ASN A 65 -12.37 -4.32 -1.88
C ASN A 65 -11.06 -4.44 -1.10
N ARG A 66 -10.08 -5.04 -1.75
CA ARG A 66 -8.75 -5.24 -1.16
C ARG A 66 -7.71 -5.44 -2.25
N ILE A 67 -6.57 -4.80 -2.09
CA ILE A 67 -5.37 -5.13 -2.86
C ILE A 67 -4.31 -5.61 -1.88
N THR A 68 -3.69 -6.74 -2.17
CA THR A 68 -2.64 -7.32 -1.35
C THR A 68 -1.42 -7.60 -2.22
N LEU A 69 -0.28 -7.11 -1.78
CA LEU A 69 1.01 -7.40 -2.41
C LEU A 69 1.85 -8.20 -1.42
N THR A 70 2.37 -9.35 -1.85
CA THR A 70 3.20 -10.22 -1.02
C THR A 70 4.54 -10.43 -1.71
N LEU A 71 5.63 -10.19 -0.98
CA LEU A 71 6.99 -10.43 -1.47
C LEU A 71 7.38 -11.89 -1.28
N PRO A 72 8.27 -12.42 -2.15
CA PRO A 72 8.94 -13.68 -1.85
C PRO A 72 9.86 -13.52 -0.63
N ALA A 73 10.35 -14.63 -0.10
CA ALA A 73 11.22 -14.64 1.08
C ALA A 73 12.47 -13.77 0.90
N SER A 74 12.95 -13.63 -0.34
CA SER A 74 14.05 -12.75 -0.69
C SER A 74 13.90 -12.25 -2.13
N CYS A 75 14.43 -11.06 -2.41
CA CYS A 75 14.41 -10.44 -3.73
C CYS A 75 15.82 -10.00 -4.11
N ASP A 76 16.10 -9.98 -5.41
CA ASP A 76 17.43 -9.53 -5.90
C ASP A 76 17.71 -8.06 -5.56
N GLU A 77 16.70 -7.20 -5.64
CA GLU A 77 16.79 -5.76 -5.32
C GLU A 77 16.19 -5.46 -3.96
N GLU A 78 16.55 -6.25 -2.96
CA GLU A 78 15.94 -6.20 -1.62
C GLU A 78 15.95 -4.80 -1.01
N ASP A 79 17.10 -4.12 -1.03
CA ASP A 79 17.22 -2.79 -0.42
C ASP A 79 16.33 -1.77 -1.13
N SER A 80 16.26 -1.83 -2.45
CA SER A 80 15.40 -0.93 -3.23
C SER A 80 13.93 -1.20 -2.96
N VAL A 81 13.53 -2.46 -2.88
CA VAL A 81 12.15 -2.86 -2.58
C VAL A 81 11.76 -2.38 -1.19
N GLN A 82 12.64 -2.57 -0.19
CA GLN A 82 12.38 -2.12 1.17
C GLN A 82 12.30 -0.59 1.27
N ALA A 83 13.15 0.12 0.52
CA ALA A 83 13.09 1.58 0.45
C ALA A 83 11.76 2.08 -0.12
N VAL A 84 11.27 1.46 -1.18
CA VAL A 84 9.97 1.80 -1.79
C VAL A 84 8.82 1.55 -0.81
N LEU A 85 8.80 0.40 -0.16
CA LEU A 85 7.76 0.06 0.81
C LEU A 85 7.77 0.98 2.02
N THR A 86 8.96 1.34 2.52
CA THR A 86 9.10 2.27 3.63
C THR A 86 8.61 3.66 3.23
N GLY A 87 8.99 4.14 2.04
CA GLY A 87 8.50 5.42 1.52
C GLY A 87 7.00 5.44 1.34
N MET A 88 6.42 4.35 0.85
CA MET A 88 4.97 4.18 0.75
C MET A 88 4.30 4.31 2.12
N MET A 89 4.80 3.58 3.11
CA MET A 89 4.26 3.60 4.47
C MET A 89 4.33 5.01 5.07
N LEU A 90 5.46 5.68 4.94
CA LEU A 90 5.64 7.04 5.46
C LEU A 90 4.73 8.05 4.77
N THR A 91 4.53 7.91 3.46
CA THR A 91 3.62 8.77 2.70
C THR A 91 2.17 8.56 3.14
N LEU A 92 1.76 7.31 3.35
CA LEU A 92 0.42 7.00 3.84
C LEU A 92 0.22 7.50 5.28
N CYS A 93 1.24 7.44 6.12
CA CYS A 93 1.19 8.03 7.45
C CYS A 93 1.03 9.55 7.41
N SER A 94 1.70 10.22 6.48
CA SER A 94 1.54 11.67 6.29
C SER A 94 0.12 12.00 5.83
N LEU A 95 -0.44 11.21 4.92
CA LEU A 95 -1.82 11.36 4.47
C LEU A 95 -2.81 11.14 5.62
N ARG A 96 -2.57 10.14 6.47
CA ARG A 96 -3.38 9.89 7.67
C ARG A 96 -3.37 11.10 8.61
N ASP A 97 -2.23 11.75 8.78
CA ASP A 97 -2.13 12.92 9.65
C ASP A 97 -3.03 14.06 9.16
N ASP A 98 -3.17 14.20 7.85
CA ASP A 98 -4.05 15.20 7.25
C ASP A 98 -5.53 14.76 7.23
N TYR A 99 -5.80 13.48 7.10
CA TYR A 99 -7.14 12.91 6.97
C TYR A 99 -7.39 11.76 7.97
N PRO A 100 -7.31 12.02 9.28
CA PRO A 100 -7.33 10.94 10.29
C PRO A 100 -8.64 10.16 10.36
N ASP A 101 -9.74 10.74 9.86
CA ASP A 101 -11.05 10.07 9.85
C ASP A 101 -11.26 9.19 8.61
N ASN A 102 -10.34 9.22 7.65
CA ASN A 102 -10.51 8.61 6.35
C ASN A 102 -9.51 7.49 6.04
N ILE A 103 -8.42 7.43 6.78
CA ILE A 103 -7.35 6.45 6.55
C ILE A 103 -6.72 6.05 7.89
N GLU A 104 -6.41 4.77 8.02
CA GLU A 104 -5.56 4.26 9.11
C GLU A 104 -4.40 3.47 8.52
N VAL A 105 -3.26 3.50 9.21
CA VAL A 105 -2.05 2.79 8.82
C VAL A 105 -1.57 1.95 9.98
N LEU A 106 -1.37 0.67 9.74
CA LEU A 106 -0.99 -0.32 10.75
C LEU A 106 0.21 -1.13 10.31
N GLU A 107 1.09 -1.43 11.25
CA GLU A 107 2.11 -2.47 11.09
C GLU A 107 1.60 -3.73 11.77
N VAL A 108 1.64 -4.84 11.07
CA VAL A 108 1.14 -6.11 11.58
C VAL A 108 2.13 -7.24 11.38
#